data_f1ae73603d9c9a7be76acae82aa4935d
#
_entry.id   f1ae73603d9c9a7be76acae82aa4935d
#
_cell.length_a   1.000
_cell.length_b   1.000
_cell.length_c   1.000
_cell.angle_alpha   90.00
_cell.angle_beta   90.00
_cell.angle_gamma   90.00
#
_symmetry.space_group_name_H-M   'P 1'
#
loop_
_entity.id
_entity.type
_entity.pdbx_description
1 polymer ?
#
loop_
_entity_poly.entity_id
_entity_poly.type
_entity_poly.pdbx_seq_one_letter_code
_entity_poly.pdbx_strand_id
1 'polypeptide(L)'
;MLGFVFTSLVDMLEEKVSPEFADEVIVEAELTNDGAYTAVGYYPFEEMQKILSILTAKTGKSVNELLYDFGVYLFGKLAAVHGNVLADTKDILQLLEHLDGDIHVQVRKLYPDADLPRFTVISRTDNSMRLRYFSERELYPLAEGLMDAAAAHFDCTLERETHQMSFPHTYEFSIQVV
;
A
#
# COMPACT_ATOMS: atom_id res chain seq x y z
N MET A 1 -2.29 -11.26 -5.73
CA MET A 1 -2.36 -9.79 -5.54
C MET A 1 -3.05 -9.16 -6.72
N LEU A 2 -3.84 -8.09 -6.53
CA LEU A 2 -4.54 -7.41 -7.62
C LEU A 2 -3.56 -6.71 -8.56
N GLY A 3 -3.79 -6.82 -9.86
CA GLY A 3 -2.92 -6.27 -10.92
C GLY A 3 -2.78 -4.76 -10.88
N PHE A 4 -3.78 -4.02 -10.35
CA PHE A 4 -3.68 -2.59 -10.11
C PHE A 4 -2.45 -2.20 -9.28
N VAL A 5 -2.05 -3.03 -8.32
CA VAL A 5 -0.84 -2.80 -7.50
C VAL A 5 0.42 -2.96 -8.36
N PHE A 6 0.46 -3.98 -9.23
CA PHE A 6 1.60 -4.20 -10.13
C PHE A 6 1.73 -3.11 -11.19
N THR A 7 0.62 -2.74 -11.86
CA THR A 7 0.65 -1.66 -12.86
C THR A 7 1.08 -0.34 -12.23
N SER A 8 0.60 -0.03 -11.01
CA SER A 8 1.01 1.17 -10.28
C SER A 8 2.49 1.15 -9.89
N LEU A 9 3.07 -0.02 -9.57
CA LEU A 9 4.50 -0.12 -9.30
C LEU A 9 5.33 0.15 -10.56
N VAL A 10 4.95 -0.44 -11.69
CA VAL A 10 5.63 -0.18 -12.98
C VAL A 10 5.53 1.30 -13.34
N ASP A 11 4.33 1.89 -13.27
CA ASP A 11 4.13 3.33 -13.49
C ASP A 11 5.05 4.18 -12.59
N MET A 12 5.20 3.82 -11.31
CA MET A 12 6.10 4.53 -10.40
C MET A 12 7.56 4.46 -10.86
N LEU A 13 8.03 3.31 -11.30
CA LEU A 13 9.40 3.15 -11.79
C LEU A 13 9.62 3.99 -13.05
N GLU A 14 8.67 3.98 -14.00
CA GLU A 14 8.73 4.78 -15.22
C GLU A 14 8.72 6.28 -14.92
N GLU A 15 7.82 6.74 -14.04
CA GLU A 15 7.64 8.17 -13.73
C GLU A 15 8.74 8.73 -12.83
N LYS A 16 9.24 7.95 -11.86
CA LYS A 16 10.20 8.43 -10.84
C LYS A 16 11.67 8.17 -11.21
N VAL A 17 11.91 7.20 -12.08
CA VAL A 17 13.27 6.88 -12.56
C VAL A 17 13.33 7.03 -14.09
N SER A 18 12.94 6.01 -14.82
CA SER A 18 12.76 6.09 -16.28
C SER A 18 12.07 4.81 -16.81
N PRO A 19 11.48 4.86 -18.02
CA PRO A 19 10.94 3.66 -18.68
C PRO A 19 12.00 2.57 -18.90
N GLU A 20 13.24 2.96 -19.24
CA GLU A 20 14.35 2.03 -19.44
C GLU A 20 14.70 1.28 -18.15
N PHE A 21 14.69 2.00 -17.00
CA PHE A 21 14.93 1.38 -15.69
C PHE A 21 13.81 0.41 -15.31
N ALA A 22 12.55 0.77 -15.57
CA ALA A 22 11.42 -0.12 -15.34
C ALA A 22 11.53 -1.41 -16.17
N ASP A 23 11.88 -1.28 -17.46
CA ASP A 23 12.08 -2.42 -18.37
C ASP A 23 13.24 -3.31 -17.90
N GLU A 24 14.39 -2.74 -17.52
CA GLU A 24 15.50 -3.52 -16.94
C GLU A 24 15.07 -4.33 -15.72
N VAL A 25 14.32 -3.72 -14.78
CA VAL A 25 13.86 -4.40 -13.56
C VAL A 25 12.93 -5.56 -13.91
N ILE A 26 11.99 -5.37 -14.83
CA ILE A 26 11.04 -6.39 -15.27
C ILE A 26 11.76 -7.55 -15.96
N VAL A 27 12.71 -7.26 -16.85
CA VAL A 27 13.49 -8.28 -17.56
C VAL A 27 14.34 -9.10 -16.58
N GLU A 28 15.05 -8.44 -15.65
CA GLU A 28 15.89 -9.12 -14.65
C GLU A 28 15.08 -9.96 -13.65
N ALA A 29 13.82 -9.59 -13.40
CA ALA A 29 12.97 -10.33 -12.47
C ALA A 29 12.50 -11.69 -13.02
N GLU A 30 12.70 -11.98 -14.31
CA GLU A 30 12.32 -13.23 -14.96
C GLU A 30 10.89 -13.65 -14.59
N LEU A 31 9.93 -12.76 -14.87
CA LEU A 31 8.53 -12.95 -14.51
C LEU A 31 7.83 -13.88 -15.49
N THR A 32 6.85 -14.66 -15.00
CA THR A 32 6.13 -15.66 -15.79
C THR A 32 5.36 -15.05 -16.97
N ASN A 33 4.93 -13.80 -16.83
CA ASN A 33 4.15 -13.05 -17.83
C ASN A 33 4.96 -11.92 -18.50
N ASP A 34 6.29 -11.93 -18.39
CA ASP A 34 7.19 -10.90 -18.93
C ASP A 34 6.79 -9.48 -18.48
N GLY A 35 6.18 -9.35 -17.30
CA GLY A 35 5.68 -8.05 -16.77
C GLY A 35 4.41 -7.53 -17.41
N ALA A 36 3.72 -8.33 -18.22
CA ALA A 36 2.46 -7.96 -18.86
C ALA A 36 1.29 -7.96 -17.84
N TYR A 37 1.22 -6.92 -17.02
CA TYR A 37 0.17 -6.75 -16.02
C TYR A 37 -1.03 -5.98 -16.56
N THR A 38 -2.22 -6.36 -16.07
CA THR A 38 -3.46 -5.60 -16.25
C THR A 38 -4.03 -5.22 -14.89
N ALA A 39 -4.62 -4.05 -14.76
CA ALA A 39 -5.13 -3.55 -13.50
C ALA A 39 -6.19 -4.48 -12.85
N VAL A 40 -6.96 -5.21 -13.65
CA VAL A 40 -8.02 -6.12 -13.19
C VAL A 40 -7.55 -7.57 -13.03
N GLY A 41 -6.31 -7.89 -13.41
CA GLY A 41 -5.72 -9.23 -13.28
C GLY A 41 -5.37 -9.58 -11.85
N TYR A 42 -5.04 -10.87 -11.63
CA TYR A 42 -4.52 -11.36 -10.36
C TYR A 42 -3.18 -12.05 -10.63
N TYR A 43 -2.17 -11.70 -9.85
CA TYR A 43 -0.80 -12.19 -10.04
C TYR A 43 -0.23 -12.71 -8.71
N PRO A 44 0.70 -13.70 -8.77
CA PRO A 44 1.37 -14.23 -7.59
C PRO A 44 2.13 -13.13 -6.83
N PHE A 45 2.12 -13.19 -5.50
CA PHE A 45 2.89 -12.24 -4.68
C PHE A 45 4.40 -12.42 -4.86
N GLU A 46 4.83 -13.61 -5.20
CA GLU A 46 6.22 -13.97 -5.51
C GLU A 46 6.82 -13.09 -6.63
N GLU A 47 6.00 -12.64 -7.58
CA GLU A 47 6.46 -11.70 -8.62
C GLU A 47 6.80 -10.32 -8.02
N MET A 48 5.99 -9.83 -7.09
CA MET A 48 6.30 -8.61 -6.33
C MET A 48 7.62 -8.75 -5.56
N GLN A 49 7.83 -9.89 -4.91
CA GLN A 49 9.05 -10.17 -4.15
C GLN A 49 10.28 -10.18 -5.06
N LYS A 50 10.18 -10.76 -6.27
CA LYS A 50 11.27 -10.72 -7.26
C LYS A 50 11.59 -9.28 -7.68
N ILE A 51 10.59 -8.49 -8.03
CA ILE A 51 10.76 -7.07 -8.41
C ILE A 51 11.45 -6.30 -7.28
N LEU A 52 10.97 -6.43 -6.04
CA LEU A 52 11.55 -5.78 -4.87
C LEU A 52 13.00 -6.21 -4.62
N SER A 53 13.35 -7.48 -4.84
CA SER A 53 14.72 -7.98 -4.73
C SER A 53 15.66 -7.31 -5.73
N ILE A 54 15.24 -7.20 -6.99
CA ILE A 54 16.01 -6.49 -8.04
C ILE A 54 16.15 -5.00 -7.69
N LEU A 55 15.07 -4.36 -7.26
CA LEU A 55 15.10 -2.94 -6.86
C LEU A 55 16.05 -2.71 -5.68
N THR A 56 16.06 -3.59 -4.67
CA THR A 56 17.02 -3.52 -3.56
C THR A 56 18.46 -3.59 -4.06
N ALA A 57 18.76 -4.53 -4.97
CA ALA A 57 20.10 -4.67 -5.54
C ALA A 57 20.52 -3.44 -6.36
N LYS A 58 19.62 -2.86 -7.16
CA LYS A 58 19.90 -1.72 -8.03
C LYS A 58 19.97 -0.38 -7.27
N THR A 59 19.16 -0.19 -6.24
CA THR A 59 19.01 1.10 -5.55
C THR A 59 19.75 1.18 -4.22
N GLY A 60 20.10 0.05 -3.62
CA GLY A 60 20.63 -0.02 -2.25
C GLY A 60 19.62 0.26 -1.14
N LYS A 61 18.36 0.52 -1.48
CA LYS A 61 17.27 0.68 -0.50
C LYS A 61 16.83 -0.67 0.04
N SER A 62 16.45 -0.72 1.30
CA SER A 62 15.79 -1.89 1.89
C SER A 62 14.41 -2.11 1.30
N VAL A 63 13.88 -3.33 1.42
CA VAL A 63 12.51 -3.66 1.00
C VAL A 63 11.49 -2.78 1.71
N ASN A 64 11.70 -2.46 2.99
CA ASN A 64 10.79 -1.61 3.75
C ASN A 64 10.75 -0.17 3.22
N GLU A 65 11.90 0.41 2.88
CA GLU A 65 11.98 1.75 2.26
C GLU A 65 11.30 1.76 0.89
N LEU A 66 11.51 0.74 0.06
CA LEU A 66 10.88 0.62 -1.25
C LEU A 66 9.35 0.48 -1.13
N LEU A 67 8.87 -0.31 -0.19
CA LEU A 67 7.44 -0.48 0.07
C LEU A 67 6.80 0.81 0.59
N TYR A 68 7.49 1.53 1.47
CA TYR A 68 7.02 2.82 1.96
C TYR A 68 6.90 3.84 0.82
N ASP A 69 7.96 4.02 0.03
CA ASP A 69 7.97 4.93 -1.12
C ASP A 69 6.86 4.58 -2.12
N PHE A 70 6.67 3.28 -2.35
CA PHE A 70 5.59 2.81 -3.20
C PHE A 70 4.21 3.08 -2.58
N GLY A 71 4.04 2.96 -1.27
CA GLY A 71 2.80 3.32 -0.58
C GLY A 71 2.43 4.79 -0.76
N VAL A 72 3.42 5.68 -0.65
CA VAL A 72 3.23 7.12 -0.90
C VAL A 72 2.77 7.37 -2.33
N TYR A 73 3.39 6.73 -3.32
CA TYR A 73 3.00 6.87 -4.71
C TYR A 73 1.61 6.27 -5.01
N LEU A 74 1.35 5.07 -4.48
CA LEU A 74 0.12 4.31 -4.71
C LEU A 74 -1.12 5.07 -4.21
N PHE A 75 -1.00 5.84 -3.12
CA PHE A 75 -2.09 6.67 -2.63
C PHE A 75 -2.60 7.63 -3.71
N GLY A 76 -1.72 8.27 -4.45
CA GLY A 76 -2.10 9.18 -5.55
C GLY A 76 -2.89 8.47 -6.66
N LYS A 77 -2.49 7.25 -7.02
CA LYS A 77 -3.23 6.43 -8.01
C LYS A 77 -4.62 6.02 -7.48
N LEU A 78 -4.70 5.61 -6.19
CA LEU A 78 -5.97 5.27 -5.55
C LEU A 78 -6.89 6.48 -5.43
N ALA A 79 -6.37 7.63 -5.03
CA ALA A 79 -7.11 8.88 -4.92
C ALA A 79 -7.71 9.33 -6.27
N ALA A 80 -6.96 9.16 -7.36
CA ALA A 80 -7.42 9.48 -8.71
C ALA A 80 -8.61 8.61 -9.15
N VAL A 81 -8.60 7.32 -8.77
CA VAL A 81 -9.67 6.37 -9.12
C VAL A 81 -10.86 6.44 -8.16
N HIS A 82 -10.61 6.70 -6.88
CA HIS A 82 -11.60 6.66 -5.80
C HIS A 82 -11.82 8.02 -5.12
N GLY A 83 -11.70 9.12 -5.88
CA GLY A 83 -11.83 10.49 -5.35
C GLY A 83 -13.16 10.77 -4.63
N ASN A 84 -14.24 10.09 -5.00
CA ASN A 84 -15.52 10.17 -4.31
C ASN A 84 -15.45 9.68 -2.85
N VAL A 85 -14.68 8.62 -2.58
CA VAL A 85 -14.48 8.11 -1.20
C VAL A 85 -13.79 9.16 -0.34
N LEU A 86 -12.77 9.83 -0.89
CA LEU A 86 -12.03 10.88 -0.18
C LEU A 86 -12.89 12.14 0.02
N ALA A 87 -13.71 12.51 -0.98
CA ALA A 87 -14.60 13.66 -0.88
C ALA A 87 -15.66 13.53 0.22
N ASP A 88 -16.09 12.29 0.48
CA ASP A 88 -17.09 11.98 1.52
C ASP A 88 -16.44 11.73 2.90
N THR A 89 -15.10 11.76 2.99
CA THR A 89 -14.34 11.51 4.22
C THR A 89 -13.86 12.82 4.83
N LYS A 90 -14.12 13.01 6.11
CA LYS A 90 -13.85 14.26 6.83
C LYS A 90 -12.38 14.48 7.18
N ASP A 91 -11.69 13.40 7.60
CA ASP A 91 -10.32 13.43 8.10
C ASP A 91 -9.64 12.06 7.93
N ILE A 92 -8.34 12.03 8.16
CA ILE A 92 -7.53 10.82 8.04
C ILE A 92 -7.98 9.71 9.00
N LEU A 93 -8.37 10.03 10.23
CA LEU A 93 -8.79 9.02 11.21
C LEU A 93 -10.11 8.37 10.79
N GLN A 94 -11.03 9.13 10.18
CA GLN A 94 -12.25 8.59 9.60
C GLN A 94 -11.93 7.69 8.40
N LEU A 95 -10.98 8.07 7.54
CA LEU A 95 -10.55 7.22 6.42
C LEU A 95 -10.04 5.86 6.94
N LEU A 96 -9.15 5.89 7.94
CA LEU A 96 -8.56 4.68 8.52
C LEU A 96 -9.61 3.80 9.22
N GLU A 97 -10.59 4.41 9.89
CA GLU A 97 -11.69 3.69 10.55
C GLU A 97 -12.56 2.92 9.55
N HIS A 98 -12.77 3.49 8.37
CA HIS A 98 -13.63 2.92 7.33
C HIS A 98 -12.90 1.98 6.36
N LEU A 99 -11.58 1.75 6.53
CA LEU A 99 -10.79 0.93 5.60
C LEU A 99 -11.37 -0.48 5.43
N ASP A 100 -11.56 -1.21 6.52
CA ASP A 100 -11.95 -2.62 6.45
C ASP A 100 -13.48 -2.80 6.34
N GLY A 101 -14.25 -1.94 7.01
CA GLY A 101 -15.71 -2.00 7.04
C GLY A 101 -16.39 -1.56 5.74
N ASP A 102 -15.84 -0.55 5.05
CA ASP A 102 -16.46 0.05 3.88
C ASP A 102 -15.58 -0.06 2.63
N ILE A 103 -14.35 0.46 2.67
CA ILE A 103 -13.50 0.57 1.47
C ILE A 103 -13.10 -0.82 0.97
N HIS A 104 -12.54 -1.67 1.81
CA HIS A 104 -12.14 -3.02 1.44
C HIS A 104 -13.35 -3.92 1.10
N VAL A 105 -14.50 -3.68 1.71
CA VAL A 105 -15.75 -4.37 1.34
C VAL A 105 -16.16 -4.03 -0.09
N GLN A 106 -16.08 -2.76 -0.50
CA GLN A 106 -16.37 -2.35 -1.88
C GLN A 106 -15.35 -2.94 -2.87
N VAL A 107 -14.07 -2.94 -2.52
CA VAL A 107 -13.02 -3.58 -3.34
C VAL A 107 -13.32 -5.07 -3.53
N ARG A 108 -13.66 -5.81 -2.46
CA ARG A 108 -14.02 -7.24 -2.54
C ARG A 108 -15.28 -7.51 -3.38
N LYS A 109 -16.23 -6.57 -3.44
CA LYS A 109 -17.41 -6.71 -4.33
C LYS A 109 -17.05 -6.62 -5.81
N LEU A 110 -16.08 -5.77 -6.16
CA LEU A 110 -15.60 -5.61 -7.54
C LEU A 110 -14.56 -6.67 -7.90
N TYR A 111 -13.75 -7.10 -6.93
CA TYR A 111 -12.64 -8.03 -7.08
C TYR A 111 -12.73 -9.11 -5.98
N PRO A 112 -13.58 -10.15 -6.16
CA PRO A 112 -13.86 -11.15 -5.11
C PRO A 112 -12.62 -11.91 -4.62
N ASP A 113 -11.63 -12.11 -5.49
CA ASP A 113 -10.39 -12.82 -5.19
C ASP A 113 -9.27 -11.89 -4.68
N ALA A 114 -9.58 -10.61 -4.43
CA ALA A 114 -8.62 -9.68 -3.87
C ALA A 114 -8.30 -10.05 -2.41
N ASP A 115 -7.05 -10.43 -2.19
CA ASP A 115 -6.52 -10.67 -0.85
C ASP A 115 -6.00 -9.35 -0.28
N LEU A 116 -6.80 -8.74 0.57
CA LEU A 116 -6.56 -7.43 1.18
C LEU A 116 -6.13 -7.59 2.63
N PRO A 117 -5.27 -6.69 3.15
CA PRO A 117 -4.97 -6.66 4.57
C PRO A 117 -6.22 -6.38 5.39
N ARG A 118 -6.22 -6.81 6.65
CA ARG A 118 -7.27 -6.50 7.61
C ARG A 118 -6.83 -5.40 8.54
N PHE A 119 -7.73 -4.47 8.79
CA PHE A 119 -7.54 -3.39 9.73
C PHE A 119 -8.61 -3.44 10.82
N THR A 120 -8.19 -3.32 12.07
CA THR A 120 -9.10 -3.30 13.22
C THR A 120 -8.76 -2.12 14.11
N VAL A 121 -9.70 -1.22 14.30
CA VAL A 121 -9.56 -0.11 15.26
C VAL A 121 -9.61 -0.67 16.67
N ILE A 122 -8.54 -0.47 17.43
CA ILE A 122 -8.42 -0.90 18.83
C ILE A 122 -8.90 0.19 19.77
N SER A 123 -8.52 1.44 19.45
CA SER A 123 -8.99 2.63 20.16
C SER A 123 -8.89 3.85 19.27
N ARG A 124 -9.75 4.84 19.52
CA ARG A 124 -9.77 6.13 18.83
C ARG A 124 -10.12 7.25 19.79
N THR A 125 -9.46 8.40 19.58
CA THR A 125 -9.84 9.70 20.17
C THR A 125 -10.04 10.70 19.03
N ASP A 126 -10.21 11.98 19.35
CA ASP A 126 -10.37 13.03 18.33
C ASP A 126 -9.12 13.22 17.47
N ASN A 127 -7.92 12.91 17.99
CA ASN A 127 -6.66 13.14 17.31
C ASN A 127 -5.69 11.95 17.35
N SER A 128 -6.11 10.78 17.84
CA SER A 128 -5.27 9.59 17.90
C SER A 128 -6.04 8.31 17.61
N MET A 129 -5.31 7.29 17.16
CA MET A 129 -5.87 5.97 16.89
C MET A 129 -4.83 4.89 17.15
N ARG A 130 -5.28 3.75 17.70
CA ARG A 130 -4.55 2.50 17.64
C ARG A 130 -5.22 1.61 16.62
N LEU A 131 -4.47 1.24 15.58
CA LEU A 131 -4.97 0.46 14.44
C LEU A 131 -4.16 -0.81 14.30
N ARG A 132 -4.82 -1.96 14.37
CA ARG A 132 -4.19 -3.27 14.17
C ARG A 132 -4.27 -3.65 12.72
N TYR A 133 -3.13 -4.08 12.17
CA TYR A 133 -2.93 -4.56 10.82
C TYR A 133 -2.62 -6.05 10.83
N PHE A 134 -3.25 -6.80 9.95
CA PHE A 134 -2.92 -8.19 9.69
C PHE A 134 -2.81 -8.44 8.19
N SER A 135 -1.71 -9.07 7.77
CA SER A 135 -1.54 -9.57 6.40
C SER A 135 -0.43 -10.60 6.34
N GLU A 136 -0.71 -11.76 5.75
CA GLU A 136 0.29 -12.81 5.53
C GLU A 136 1.48 -12.33 4.66
N ARG A 137 1.29 -11.26 3.88
CA ARG A 137 2.33 -10.64 3.04
C ARG A 137 3.21 -9.65 3.78
N GLU A 138 2.86 -9.28 5.00
CA GLU A 138 3.61 -8.35 5.86
C GLU A 138 3.99 -7.01 5.16
N LEU A 139 3.07 -6.47 4.36
CA LEU A 139 3.26 -5.22 3.63
C LEU A 139 2.94 -3.98 4.51
N TYR A 140 3.26 -4.04 5.80
CA TYR A 140 3.00 -2.91 6.71
C TYR A 140 3.73 -1.62 6.30
N PRO A 141 4.97 -1.64 5.72
CA PRO A 141 5.59 -0.40 5.30
C PRO A 141 4.86 0.27 4.12
N LEU A 142 4.22 -0.54 3.24
CA LEU A 142 3.33 -0.02 2.21
C LEU A 142 2.13 0.70 2.82
N ALA A 143 1.52 0.11 3.87
CA ALA A 143 0.43 0.74 4.60
C ALA A 143 0.87 2.04 5.27
N GLU A 144 2.09 2.11 5.82
CA GLU A 144 2.66 3.33 6.40
C GLU A 144 2.79 4.45 5.38
N GLY A 145 3.33 4.16 4.19
CA GLY A 145 3.44 5.13 3.10
C GLY A 145 2.07 5.63 2.62
N LEU A 146 1.09 4.72 2.51
CA LEU A 146 -0.30 5.08 2.19
C LEU A 146 -0.91 6.01 3.23
N MET A 147 -0.70 5.74 4.54
CA MET A 147 -1.21 6.58 5.63
C MET A 147 -0.60 7.98 5.61
N ASP A 148 0.71 8.11 5.39
CA ASP A 148 1.39 9.41 5.40
C ASP A 148 0.97 10.25 4.18
N ALA A 149 0.82 9.63 3.01
CA ALA A 149 0.30 10.32 1.84
C ALA A 149 -1.18 10.72 1.99
N ALA A 150 -1.98 9.88 2.64
CA ALA A 150 -3.38 10.21 2.96
C ALA A 150 -3.45 11.37 3.97
N ALA A 151 -2.60 11.38 4.99
CA ALA A 151 -2.54 12.49 5.95
C ALA A 151 -2.21 13.83 5.26
N ALA A 152 -1.22 13.81 4.35
CA ALA A 152 -0.88 14.98 3.54
C ALA A 152 -2.07 15.46 2.68
N HIS A 153 -2.90 14.54 2.18
CA HIS A 153 -4.13 14.88 1.45
C HIS A 153 -5.15 15.62 2.33
N PHE A 154 -5.19 15.33 3.63
CA PHE A 154 -6.04 16.01 4.61
C PHE A 154 -5.34 17.18 5.33
N ASP A 155 -4.24 17.69 4.75
CA ASP A 155 -3.46 18.82 5.29
C ASP A 155 -2.98 18.60 6.74
N CYS A 156 -2.66 17.37 7.12
CA CYS A 156 -2.12 17.01 8.42
C CYS A 156 -0.90 16.09 8.33
N THR A 157 -0.24 15.90 9.45
CA THR A 157 0.91 14.99 9.60
C THR A 157 0.59 13.91 10.64
N LEU A 158 1.13 12.73 10.47
CA LEU A 158 1.02 11.65 11.46
C LEU A 158 2.36 11.44 12.16
N GLU A 159 2.33 11.47 13.49
CA GLU A 159 3.33 10.77 14.27
C GLU A 159 2.86 9.33 14.47
N ARG A 160 3.71 8.36 14.13
CA ARG A 160 3.34 6.94 14.16
C ARG A 160 4.44 6.10 14.78
N GLU A 161 4.05 5.19 15.64
CA GLU A 161 4.88 4.08 16.11
C GLU A 161 4.29 2.76 15.63
N THR A 162 5.13 1.89 15.07
CA THR A 162 4.72 0.57 14.56
C THR A 162 5.33 -0.51 15.42
N HIS A 163 4.49 -1.37 15.98
CA HIS A 163 4.88 -2.47 16.84
C HIS A 163 4.47 -3.80 16.24
N GLN A 164 5.44 -4.72 16.09
CA GLN A 164 5.12 -6.10 15.77
C GLN A 164 4.50 -6.77 17.00
N MET A 165 3.36 -7.41 16.80
CA MET A 165 2.64 -8.10 17.85
C MET A 165 3.18 -9.52 18.05
N SER A 166 2.84 -10.18 19.18
CA SER A 166 3.19 -11.58 19.43
C SER A 166 2.49 -12.58 18.51
N PHE A 167 1.43 -12.15 17.82
CA PHE A 167 0.74 -12.95 16.81
C PHE A 167 1.45 -12.81 15.46
N PRO A 168 1.60 -13.90 14.68
CA PRO A 168 2.23 -13.84 13.36
C PRO A 168 1.54 -12.83 12.44
N HIS A 169 2.34 -12.18 11.57
CA HIS A 169 1.85 -11.28 10.51
C HIS A 169 0.98 -10.12 11.01
N THR A 170 1.10 -9.77 12.31
CA THR A 170 0.27 -8.78 12.97
C THR A 170 1.11 -7.63 13.49
N TYR A 171 0.70 -6.41 13.13
CA TYR A 171 1.32 -5.16 13.55
C TYR A 171 0.27 -4.24 14.17
N GLU A 172 0.70 -3.35 15.05
CA GLU A 172 -0.16 -2.30 15.60
C GLU A 172 0.49 -0.95 15.36
N PHE A 173 -0.26 -0.05 14.76
CA PHE A 173 0.10 1.35 14.55
C PHE A 173 -0.50 2.19 15.68
N SER A 174 0.34 2.88 16.44
CA SER A 174 -0.07 3.96 17.33
C SER A 174 0.08 5.27 16.58
N ILE A 175 -1.04 5.93 16.29
CA ILE A 175 -1.13 7.07 15.38
C ILE A 175 -1.58 8.30 16.17
N GLN A 176 -0.88 9.42 15.99
CA GLN A 176 -1.22 10.72 16.51
C GLN A 176 -1.26 11.72 15.35
N VAL A 177 -2.37 12.45 15.20
CA VAL A 177 -2.49 13.58 14.25
C VAL A 177 -1.87 14.81 14.85
N VAL A 178 -0.98 15.47 14.13
CA VAL A 178 -0.26 16.69 14.51
C VAL A 178 -0.37 17.75 13.43
#